data_c8d5a2ba28cb6a5a51c9c712c8ded13c
#
_entry.id   c8d5a2ba28cb6a5a51c9c712c8ded13c
#
_cell.length_a   1.000
_cell.length_b   1.000
_cell.length_c   1.000
_cell.angle_alpha   90.00
_cell.angle_beta   90.00
_cell.angle_gamma   90.00
#
_symmetry.space_group_name_H-M   'P 1'
#
loop_
_entity.id
_entity.type
_entity.pdbx_description
1 polymer ?
#
loop_
_entity_poly.entity_id
_entity_poly.type
_entity_poly.pdbx_seq_one_letter_code
_entity_poly.pdbx_strand_id
1 'polypeptide(L)'
;MLPLKVFEQRYIEMTKACLRDDRPFGVCLITRGDEVARGDGAVPEIASVGTLARITNVDMPQMGILHVATAGGSRFQVRDHAPDPLGVLVADVTTLDDEPRHRLAETYAPLARLLELIATRVGPGNFPADTDYDDASWVGYRLAELLPLPVPIKQSMLEVNDANVRLAALKQFCERQGLLQAV
;
A
#
# COMPACT_ATOMS: atom_id res chain seq x y z
N MET A 1 2.48 -6.10 -3.14
CA MET A 1 3.92 -5.90 -3.47
C MET A 1 4.05 -4.57 -4.19
N LEU A 2 4.97 -3.68 -3.79
CA LEU A 2 5.20 -2.38 -4.43
C LEU A 2 6.58 -2.38 -5.09
N PRO A 3 6.67 -2.45 -6.44
CA PRO A 3 7.92 -2.27 -7.15
C PRO A 3 8.24 -0.79 -7.29
N LEU A 4 9.48 -0.41 -6.99
CA LEU A 4 9.96 0.96 -7.08
C LEU A 4 11.18 1.04 -8.00
N LYS A 5 11.27 2.12 -8.77
CA LYS A 5 12.46 2.50 -9.52
C LYS A 5 13.08 3.72 -8.86
N VAL A 6 14.18 3.50 -8.17
CA VAL A 6 14.87 4.52 -7.37
C VAL A 6 16.08 5.03 -8.14
N PHE A 7 16.10 6.32 -8.46
CA PHE A 7 17.18 6.98 -9.24
C PHE A 7 17.63 8.30 -8.63
N GLU A 8 16.85 8.90 -7.72
CA GLU A 8 17.28 10.10 -7.00
C GLU A 8 18.25 9.73 -5.89
N GLN A 9 19.34 10.50 -5.77
CA GLN A 9 20.42 10.23 -4.80
C GLN A 9 19.88 10.11 -3.36
N ARG A 10 18.96 10.98 -2.96
CA ARG A 10 18.35 10.94 -1.62
C ARG A 10 17.67 9.61 -1.31
N TYR A 11 16.93 9.06 -2.27
CA TYR A 11 16.25 7.76 -2.10
C TYR A 11 17.19 6.57 -2.26
N ILE A 12 18.28 6.70 -3.02
CA ILE A 12 19.34 5.70 -3.07
C ILE A 12 20.00 5.58 -1.69
N GLU A 13 20.35 6.70 -1.05
CA GLU A 13 20.94 6.71 0.29
C GLU A 13 19.94 6.21 1.37
N MET A 14 18.67 6.59 1.29
CA MET A 14 17.61 6.03 2.15
C MET A 14 17.51 4.51 1.98
N THR A 15 17.49 4.01 0.74
CA THR A 15 17.42 2.57 0.45
C THR A 15 18.61 1.82 1.04
N LYS A 16 19.83 2.36 0.89
CA LYS A 16 21.05 1.78 1.49
C LYS A 16 20.99 1.74 3.01
N ALA A 17 20.49 2.81 3.63
CA ALA A 17 20.34 2.89 5.07
C ALA A 17 19.29 1.85 5.56
N CYS A 18 18.17 1.73 4.89
CA CYS A 18 17.15 0.74 5.21
C CYS A 18 17.68 -0.69 5.13
N LEU A 19 18.46 -1.01 4.09
CA LEU A 19 19.07 -2.33 3.93
C LEU A 19 20.12 -2.62 5.00
N ARG A 20 21.01 -1.65 5.28
CA ARG A 20 22.05 -1.82 6.28
C ARG A 20 21.51 -2.06 7.68
N ASP A 21 20.44 -1.34 8.03
CA ASP A 21 19.87 -1.32 9.39
C ASP A 21 18.69 -2.28 9.54
N ASP A 22 18.37 -3.06 8.49
CA ASP A 22 17.16 -3.93 8.38
C ASP A 22 15.87 -3.21 8.81
N ARG A 23 15.66 -2.00 8.32
CA ARG A 23 14.51 -1.16 8.67
C ARG A 23 13.56 -0.96 7.49
N PRO A 24 12.24 -0.95 7.71
CA PRO A 24 11.28 -0.51 6.71
C PRO A 24 11.37 1.01 6.51
N PHE A 25 10.80 1.48 5.41
CA PHE A 25 10.50 2.90 5.20
C PHE A 25 8.99 3.12 5.08
N GLY A 26 8.54 4.36 5.32
CA GLY A 26 7.14 4.74 5.20
C GLY A 26 6.76 5.07 3.76
N VAL A 27 5.55 4.66 3.36
CA VAL A 27 4.92 5.07 2.09
C VAL A 27 3.61 5.78 2.42
N CYS A 28 3.50 7.04 2.00
CA CYS A 28 2.31 7.87 2.14
C CYS A 28 1.86 8.40 0.78
N LEU A 29 0.56 8.61 0.63
CA LEU A 29 0.01 9.32 -0.50
C LEU A 29 0.32 10.82 -0.37
N ILE A 30 0.88 11.42 -1.42
CA ILE A 30 0.95 12.88 -1.56
C ILE A 30 -0.45 13.38 -1.93
N THR A 31 -1.03 14.22 -1.08
CA THR A 31 -2.37 14.78 -1.29
C THR A 31 -2.32 16.12 -2.01
N ARG A 32 -1.19 16.84 -1.86
CA ARG A 32 -0.96 18.13 -2.53
C ARG A 32 0.53 18.38 -2.71
N GLY A 33 0.90 18.97 -3.82
CA GLY A 33 2.30 19.21 -4.19
C GLY A 33 2.90 18.06 -4.99
N ASP A 34 4.19 18.15 -5.21
CA ASP A 34 4.96 17.15 -5.99
C ASP A 34 6.04 16.51 -5.11
N GLU A 35 6.40 15.27 -5.40
CA GLU A 35 7.50 14.58 -4.74
C GLU A 35 8.86 15.23 -5.02
N VAL A 36 9.01 15.74 -6.23
CA VAL A 36 10.23 16.45 -6.65
C VAL A 36 10.15 17.89 -6.18
N ALA A 37 11.02 18.31 -5.28
CA ALA A 37 11.14 19.69 -4.85
C ALA A 37 11.42 20.60 -6.06
N ARG A 38 10.44 21.35 -6.49
CA ARG A 38 10.58 22.39 -7.50
C ARG A 38 11.12 23.65 -6.81
N GLY A 39 12.41 23.73 -6.51
CA GLY A 39 13.13 24.94 -6.18
C GLY A 39 12.56 26.00 -5.23
N ASP A 40 11.27 25.90 -4.89
CA ASP A 40 10.53 26.80 -4.00
C ASP A 40 10.54 26.34 -2.53
N GLY A 41 11.12 25.16 -2.25
CA GLY A 41 11.23 24.60 -0.91
C GLY A 41 9.90 24.16 -0.30
N ALA A 42 8.83 24.11 -1.07
CA ALA A 42 7.52 23.67 -0.58
C ALA A 42 7.57 22.18 -0.19
N VAL A 43 7.17 21.88 1.04
CA VAL A 43 7.02 20.50 1.53
C VAL A 43 5.68 19.98 1.04
N PRO A 44 5.61 18.80 0.39
CA PRO A 44 4.33 18.25 -0.04
C PRO A 44 3.44 17.88 1.15
N GLU A 45 2.14 18.09 0.99
CA GLU A 45 1.16 17.57 1.95
C GLU A 45 0.96 16.07 1.70
N ILE A 46 0.99 15.28 2.78
CA ILE A 46 0.81 13.83 2.71
C ILE A 46 -0.42 13.38 3.50
N ALA A 47 -0.97 12.24 3.13
CA ALA A 47 -2.05 11.62 3.89
C ALA A 47 -1.59 11.28 5.31
N SER A 48 -2.51 11.36 6.26
CA SER A 48 -2.24 11.11 7.68
C SER A 48 -1.97 9.65 8.01
N VAL A 49 -2.36 8.72 7.14
CA VAL A 49 -2.11 7.28 7.30
C VAL A 49 -1.28 6.78 6.14
N GLY A 50 -0.20 6.08 6.46
CA GLY A 50 0.68 5.40 5.53
C GLY A 50 0.88 3.93 5.87
N THR A 51 1.73 3.26 5.07
CA THR A 51 2.10 1.86 5.25
C THR A 51 3.61 1.72 5.30
N LEU A 52 4.11 0.94 6.24
CA LEU A 52 5.53 0.55 6.28
C LEU A 52 5.81 -0.41 5.12
N ALA A 53 6.89 -0.17 4.41
CA ALA A 53 7.37 -1.01 3.32
C ALA A 53 8.74 -1.59 3.67
N ARG A 54 8.83 -2.91 3.73
CA ARG A 54 10.09 -3.64 3.92
C ARG A 54 10.67 -4.02 2.57
N ILE A 55 11.95 -3.76 2.36
CA ILE A 55 12.65 -4.16 1.14
C ILE A 55 12.81 -5.67 1.14
N THR A 56 12.37 -6.33 0.07
CA THR A 56 12.48 -7.80 -0.11
C THR A 56 13.51 -8.17 -1.16
N ASN A 57 13.76 -7.30 -2.13
CA ASN A 57 14.79 -7.49 -3.14
C ASN A 57 15.26 -6.14 -3.68
N VAL A 58 16.53 -6.08 -4.06
CA VAL A 58 17.13 -4.94 -4.77
C VAL A 58 17.97 -5.46 -5.92
N ASP A 59 17.77 -4.89 -7.09
CA ASP A 59 18.58 -5.11 -8.27
C ASP A 59 19.06 -3.77 -8.85
N MET A 60 20.21 -3.75 -9.48
CA MET A 60 20.78 -2.58 -10.15
C MET A 60 21.08 -2.90 -11.61
N PRO A 61 20.04 -2.96 -12.48
CA PRO A 61 20.22 -3.31 -13.88
C PRO A 61 21.02 -2.27 -14.66
N GLN A 62 21.07 -1.06 -14.16
CA GLN A 62 21.81 0.05 -14.72
C GLN A 62 22.44 0.88 -13.60
N MET A 63 23.68 1.36 -13.79
CA MET A 63 24.38 2.22 -12.83
C MET A 63 23.51 3.44 -12.47
N GLY A 64 23.33 3.67 -11.17
CA GLY A 64 22.55 4.79 -10.63
C GLY A 64 21.04 4.57 -10.60
N ILE A 65 20.53 3.40 -11.00
CA ILE A 65 19.10 3.06 -10.95
C ILE A 65 18.93 1.77 -10.17
N LEU A 66 18.20 1.82 -9.05
CA LEU A 66 17.83 0.65 -8.27
C LEU A 66 16.38 0.23 -8.60
N HIS A 67 16.20 -1.05 -8.84
CA HIS A 67 14.87 -1.69 -8.85
C HIS A 67 14.67 -2.33 -7.48
N VAL A 68 13.73 -1.81 -6.72
CA VAL A 68 13.46 -2.22 -5.34
C VAL A 68 12.09 -2.88 -5.28
N ALA A 69 12.05 -4.13 -4.83
CA ALA A 69 10.80 -4.80 -4.51
C ALA A 69 10.53 -4.69 -3.01
N THR A 70 9.29 -4.39 -2.64
CA THR A 70 8.92 -4.24 -1.23
C THR A 70 7.68 -5.05 -0.88
N ALA A 71 7.58 -5.45 0.39
CA ALA A 71 6.36 -5.97 0.99
C ALA A 71 5.77 -4.92 1.94
N GLY A 72 4.45 -4.73 1.86
CA GLY A 72 3.72 -3.88 2.81
C GLY A 72 3.67 -4.55 4.18
N GLY A 73 3.77 -3.74 5.22
CA GLY A 73 3.66 -4.12 6.62
C GLY A 73 2.55 -3.34 7.32
N SER A 74 2.76 -3.04 8.62
CA SER A 74 1.79 -2.33 9.44
C SER A 74 1.50 -0.92 8.91
N ARG A 75 0.28 -0.46 9.12
CA ARG A 75 -0.12 0.92 8.90
C ARG A 75 0.43 1.80 10.01
N PHE A 76 0.60 3.08 9.71
CA PHE A 76 0.99 4.08 10.70
C PHE A 76 0.23 5.39 10.52
N GLN A 77 0.09 6.11 11.62
CA GLN A 77 -0.43 7.49 11.67
C GLN A 77 0.75 8.45 11.70
N VAL A 78 0.79 9.40 10.79
CA VAL A 78 1.74 10.51 10.80
C VAL A 78 1.33 11.51 11.87
N ARG A 79 2.27 11.90 12.74
CA ARG A 79 2.11 12.93 13.77
C ARG A 79 2.66 14.27 13.30
N ASP A 80 3.86 14.23 12.77
CA ASP A 80 4.57 15.36 12.22
C ASP A 80 5.55 14.89 11.16
N HIS A 81 5.94 15.75 10.23
CA HIS A 81 6.91 15.41 9.20
C HIS A 81 7.68 16.64 8.71
N ALA A 82 8.92 16.44 8.36
CA ALA A 82 9.78 17.44 7.78
C ALA A 82 10.81 16.80 6.83
N PRO A 83 11.36 17.54 5.85
CA PRO A 83 12.47 17.05 5.06
C PRO A 83 13.73 17.01 5.90
N ASP A 84 14.53 15.96 5.74
CA ASP A 84 15.89 15.88 6.25
C ASP A 84 16.86 16.75 5.41
N PRO A 85 18.14 16.85 5.76
CA PRO A 85 19.13 17.62 4.98
C PRO A 85 19.32 17.11 3.53
N LEU A 86 18.93 15.88 3.22
CA LEU A 86 18.97 15.31 1.87
C LEU A 86 17.66 15.53 1.11
N GLY A 87 16.64 16.08 1.77
CA GLY A 87 15.30 16.30 1.20
C GLY A 87 14.40 15.07 1.21
N VAL A 88 14.70 14.02 1.99
CA VAL A 88 13.79 12.92 2.26
C VAL A 88 12.81 13.34 3.34
N LEU A 89 11.52 13.11 3.17
CA LEU A 89 10.54 13.33 4.22
C LEU A 89 10.77 12.32 5.35
N VAL A 90 11.05 12.82 6.53
CA VAL A 90 11.13 12.06 7.77
C VAL A 90 9.94 12.41 8.63
N ALA A 91 9.27 11.41 9.19
CA ALA A 91 8.06 11.59 9.96
C ALA A 91 8.17 10.97 11.36
N ASP A 92 7.56 11.64 12.33
CA ASP A 92 7.20 11.03 13.61
C ASP A 92 5.86 10.29 13.42
N VAL A 93 5.86 8.99 13.71
CA VAL A 93 4.71 8.13 13.42
C VAL A 93 4.33 7.27 14.61
N THR A 94 3.04 6.94 14.69
CA THR A 94 2.53 5.92 15.60
C THR A 94 2.04 4.74 14.77
N THR A 95 2.56 3.55 15.02
CA THR A 95 2.06 2.32 14.39
C THR A 95 0.59 2.11 14.79
N LEU A 96 -0.23 1.83 13.82
CA LEU A 96 -1.62 1.44 14.05
C LEU A 96 -1.71 -0.06 14.29
N ASP A 97 -2.57 -0.45 15.21
CA ASP A 97 -2.85 -1.86 15.45
C ASP A 97 -3.44 -2.51 14.19
N ASP A 98 -3.09 -3.77 13.97
CA ASP A 98 -3.72 -4.56 12.94
C ASP A 98 -5.19 -4.80 13.29
N GLU A 99 -6.03 -4.82 12.26
CA GLU A 99 -7.43 -5.17 12.45
C GLU A 99 -7.53 -6.61 12.97
N PRO A 100 -8.37 -6.87 13.99
CA PRO A 100 -8.58 -8.22 14.45
C PRO A 100 -9.12 -9.08 13.30
N ARG A 101 -8.68 -10.33 13.25
CA ARG A 101 -9.19 -11.30 12.29
C ARG A 101 -10.68 -11.52 12.50
N HIS A 102 -11.48 -11.28 11.46
CA HIS A 102 -12.91 -11.51 11.46
C HIS A 102 -13.30 -12.43 10.32
N ARG A 103 -14.10 -13.46 10.64
CA ARG A 103 -14.63 -14.33 9.61
C ARG A 103 -15.45 -13.52 8.60
N LEU A 104 -15.19 -13.77 7.32
CA LEU A 104 -15.94 -13.16 6.22
C LEU A 104 -17.43 -13.54 6.32
N ALA A 105 -18.30 -12.54 6.39
CA ALA A 105 -19.74 -12.79 6.39
C ALA A 105 -20.23 -13.30 5.03
N GLU A 106 -21.21 -14.18 5.01
CA GLU A 106 -21.76 -14.82 3.81
C GLU A 106 -22.19 -13.79 2.73
N THR A 107 -22.68 -12.62 3.16
CA THR A 107 -23.05 -11.53 2.25
C THR A 107 -21.89 -11.00 1.41
N TYR A 108 -20.64 -11.27 1.81
CA TYR A 108 -19.40 -10.87 1.11
C TYR A 108 -18.70 -12.05 0.41
N ALA A 109 -19.25 -13.27 0.47
CA ALA A 109 -18.69 -14.42 -0.24
C ALA A 109 -18.44 -14.18 -1.74
N PRO A 110 -19.28 -13.41 -2.48
CA PRO A 110 -18.99 -13.06 -3.87
C PRO A 110 -17.70 -12.28 -4.05
N LEU A 111 -17.29 -11.46 -3.06
CA LEU A 111 -16.02 -10.71 -3.12
C LEU A 111 -14.80 -11.64 -2.98
N ALA A 112 -14.88 -12.64 -2.09
CA ALA A 112 -13.81 -13.64 -1.96
C ALA A 112 -13.64 -14.44 -3.26
N ARG A 113 -14.75 -14.89 -3.88
CA ARG A 113 -14.72 -15.58 -5.18
C ARG A 113 -14.12 -14.72 -6.29
N LEU A 114 -14.48 -13.42 -6.35
CA LEU A 114 -13.88 -12.48 -7.28
C LEU A 114 -12.36 -12.38 -7.06
N LEU A 115 -11.92 -12.29 -5.80
CA LEU A 115 -10.50 -12.24 -5.45
C LEU A 115 -9.76 -13.51 -5.86
N GLU A 116 -10.33 -14.70 -5.67
CA GLU A 116 -9.78 -15.98 -6.13
C GLU A 116 -9.60 -16.02 -7.65
N LEU A 117 -10.59 -15.52 -8.40
CA LEU A 117 -10.50 -15.42 -9.86
C LEU A 117 -9.38 -14.46 -10.29
N ILE A 118 -9.24 -13.32 -9.62
CA ILE A 118 -8.16 -12.36 -9.88
C ILE A 118 -6.81 -13.02 -9.56
N ALA A 119 -6.66 -13.67 -8.41
CA ALA A 119 -5.44 -14.35 -8.00
C ALA A 119 -4.99 -15.39 -9.02
N THR A 120 -5.93 -16.18 -9.52
CA THR A 120 -5.68 -17.20 -10.57
C THR A 120 -5.15 -16.55 -11.86
N ARG A 121 -5.70 -15.39 -12.25
CA ARG A 121 -5.28 -14.67 -13.48
C ARG A 121 -3.93 -13.98 -13.33
N VAL A 122 -3.67 -13.41 -12.16
CA VAL A 122 -2.40 -12.72 -11.84
C VAL A 122 -1.25 -13.72 -11.75
N GLY A 123 -1.52 -14.93 -11.30
CA GLY A 123 -0.57 -16.03 -11.19
C GLY A 123 0.27 -16.03 -9.92
N PRO A 124 0.89 -17.19 -9.55
CA PRO A 124 1.54 -17.44 -8.25
C PRO A 124 2.81 -16.62 -8.16
N GLY A 125 3.36 -15.83 -8.67
CA GLY A 125 4.54 -14.96 -8.45
C GLY A 125 4.17 -13.53 -8.16
N ASN A 126 2.92 -13.17 -8.48
CA ASN A 126 2.42 -11.79 -8.37
C ASN A 126 1.30 -11.66 -7.33
N PHE A 127 1.00 -12.74 -6.62
CA PHE A 127 0.01 -12.78 -5.55
C PHE A 127 0.63 -13.39 -4.29
N PRO A 128 0.28 -12.96 -3.07
CA PRO A 128 0.81 -13.54 -1.84
C PRO A 128 0.59 -15.06 -1.77
N ALA A 129 1.59 -15.79 -1.29
CA ALA A 129 1.47 -17.25 -1.09
C ALA A 129 0.52 -17.59 0.07
N ASP A 130 0.58 -16.76 1.13
CA ASP A 130 -0.30 -16.91 2.29
C ASP A 130 -1.62 -16.20 2.00
N THR A 131 -2.66 -16.99 1.72
CA THR A 131 -4.00 -16.49 1.40
C THR A 131 -4.97 -16.82 2.53
N ASP A 132 -5.85 -15.87 2.86
CA ASP A 132 -6.90 -16.05 3.87
C ASP A 132 -8.24 -15.49 3.35
N TYR A 133 -8.88 -16.22 2.46
CA TYR A 133 -10.17 -15.83 1.85
C TYR A 133 -11.34 -15.84 2.85
N ASP A 134 -11.14 -16.40 4.04
CA ASP A 134 -12.12 -16.40 5.13
C ASP A 134 -11.95 -15.19 6.06
N ASP A 135 -10.87 -14.42 5.92
CA ASP A 135 -10.66 -13.20 6.70
C ASP A 135 -11.16 -11.96 5.98
N ALA A 136 -12.13 -11.29 6.59
CA ALA A 136 -12.76 -10.06 6.08
C ALA A 136 -11.76 -8.93 5.82
N SER A 137 -10.79 -8.77 6.71
CA SER A 137 -9.76 -7.75 6.60
C SER A 137 -8.82 -8.02 5.43
N TRP A 138 -8.32 -9.26 5.32
CA TRP A 138 -7.43 -9.69 4.26
C TRP A 138 -8.09 -9.55 2.87
N VAL A 139 -9.32 -10.06 2.71
CA VAL A 139 -10.08 -9.95 1.46
C VAL A 139 -10.29 -8.48 1.09
N GLY A 140 -10.67 -7.65 2.06
CA GLY A 140 -10.90 -6.23 1.85
C GLY A 140 -9.65 -5.49 1.36
N TYR A 141 -8.51 -5.69 1.99
CA TYR A 141 -7.25 -5.04 1.57
C TYR A 141 -6.75 -5.55 0.22
N ARG A 142 -6.84 -6.86 -0.05
CA ARG A 142 -6.41 -7.41 -1.35
C ARG A 142 -7.25 -6.90 -2.50
N LEU A 143 -8.57 -6.82 -2.34
CA LEU A 143 -9.44 -6.23 -3.36
C LEU A 143 -9.18 -4.74 -3.56
N ALA A 144 -9.00 -3.97 -2.47
CA ALA A 144 -8.68 -2.55 -2.59
C ALA A 144 -7.37 -2.30 -3.34
N GLU A 145 -6.37 -3.18 -3.16
CA GLU A 145 -5.10 -3.13 -3.89
C GLU A 145 -5.29 -3.40 -5.39
N LEU A 146 -6.01 -4.45 -5.74
CA LEU A 146 -6.08 -5.00 -7.10
C LEU A 146 -7.13 -4.34 -7.99
N LEU A 147 -8.22 -3.86 -7.41
CA LEU A 147 -9.29 -3.21 -8.18
C LEU A 147 -8.84 -1.82 -8.69
N PRO A 148 -9.34 -1.39 -9.87
CA PRO A 148 -9.02 -0.09 -10.46
C PRO A 148 -9.79 1.05 -9.77
N LEU A 149 -9.64 1.16 -8.46
CA LEU A 149 -10.23 2.23 -7.65
C LEU A 149 -9.42 3.53 -7.82
N PRO A 150 -10.07 4.69 -7.82
CA PRO A 150 -9.39 5.97 -7.72
C PRO A 150 -8.48 6.04 -6.49
N VAL A 151 -7.31 6.67 -6.62
CA VAL A 151 -6.31 6.74 -5.54
C VAL A 151 -6.88 7.29 -4.22
N PRO A 152 -7.71 8.35 -4.21
CA PRO A 152 -8.33 8.82 -2.96
C PRO A 152 -9.24 7.78 -2.29
N ILE A 153 -9.91 6.95 -3.09
CA ILE A 153 -10.74 5.85 -2.56
C ILE A 153 -9.85 4.74 -1.96
N LYS A 154 -8.72 4.39 -2.62
CA LYS A 154 -7.74 3.46 -2.04
C LYS A 154 -7.19 3.98 -0.72
N GLN A 155 -6.91 5.27 -0.62
CA GLN A 155 -6.47 5.92 0.61
C GLN A 155 -7.55 5.82 1.71
N SER A 156 -8.81 6.12 1.39
CA SER A 156 -9.91 5.96 2.34
C SER A 156 -10.06 4.50 2.82
N MET A 157 -9.85 3.52 1.92
CA MET A 157 -9.85 2.09 2.29
C MET A 157 -8.71 1.72 3.25
N LEU A 158 -7.56 2.39 3.13
CA LEU A 158 -6.42 2.20 4.03
C LEU A 158 -6.69 2.81 5.41
N GLU A 159 -7.39 3.94 5.47
CA GLU A 159 -7.68 4.68 6.70
C GLU A 159 -8.79 4.05 7.54
N VAL A 160 -9.76 3.39 6.88
CA VAL A 160 -10.87 2.72 7.58
C VAL A 160 -10.33 1.54 8.40
N ASN A 161 -10.62 1.55 9.70
CA ASN A 161 -10.27 0.48 10.64
C ASN A 161 -11.46 -0.45 10.94
N ASP A 162 -12.24 -0.78 9.91
CA ASP A 162 -13.39 -1.69 9.97
C ASP A 162 -13.50 -2.44 8.64
N ALA A 163 -13.24 -3.74 8.69
CA ALA A 163 -13.27 -4.59 7.51
C ALA A 163 -14.67 -4.65 6.86
N ASN A 164 -15.75 -4.60 7.64
CA ASN A 164 -17.11 -4.65 7.09
C ASN A 164 -17.47 -3.36 6.35
N VAL A 165 -17.06 -2.20 6.87
CA VAL A 165 -17.24 -0.91 6.18
C VAL A 165 -16.48 -0.92 4.85
N ARG A 166 -15.24 -1.41 4.85
CA ARG A 166 -14.43 -1.56 3.64
C ARG A 166 -15.08 -2.50 2.63
N LEU A 167 -15.51 -3.69 3.08
CA LEU A 167 -16.16 -4.70 2.22
C LEU A 167 -17.48 -4.21 1.65
N ALA A 168 -18.30 -3.48 2.43
CA ALA A 168 -19.56 -2.91 1.94
C ALA A 168 -19.30 -1.92 0.78
N ALA A 169 -18.32 -1.05 0.93
CA ALA A 169 -17.95 -0.10 -0.13
C ALA A 169 -17.40 -0.81 -1.38
N LEU A 170 -16.56 -1.83 -1.20
CA LEU A 170 -16.02 -2.65 -2.30
C LEU A 170 -17.13 -3.42 -3.01
N LYS A 171 -18.08 -4.00 -2.27
CA LYS A 171 -19.22 -4.70 -2.85
C LYS A 171 -20.06 -3.76 -3.72
N GLN A 172 -20.41 -2.59 -3.20
CA GLN A 172 -21.15 -1.59 -3.97
C GLN A 172 -20.40 -1.16 -5.24
N PHE A 173 -19.08 -0.98 -5.17
CA PHE A 173 -18.26 -0.69 -6.35
C PHE A 173 -18.33 -1.84 -7.36
N CYS A 174 -18.10 -3.09 -6.93
CA CYS A 174 -18.11 -4.26 -7.81
C CYS A 174 -19.49 -4.50 -8.44
N GLU A 175 -20.57 -4.29 -7.70
CA GLU A 175 -21.96 -4.38 -8.22
C GLU A 175 -22.21 -3.36 -9.34
N ARG A 176 -21.82 -2.09 -9.12
CA ARG A 176 -21.93 -1.02 -10.13
C ARG A 176 -21.12 -1.29 -11.39
N GLN A 177 -19.98 -1.95 -11.27
CA GLN A 177 -19.12 -2.33 -12.39
C GLN A 177 -19.50 -3.66 -13.04
N GLY A 178 -20.53 -4.35 -12.53
CA GLY A 178 -20.95 -5.66 -13.03
C GLY A 178 -19.95 -6.80 -12.77
N LEU A 179 -18.98 -6.61 -11.87
CA LEU A 179 -17.90 -7.57 -11.63
C LEU A 179 -18.36 -8.80 -10.86
N LEU A 180 -19.49 -8.74 -10.15
CA LEU A 180 -20.04 -9.86 -9.37
C LEU A 180 -21.03 -10.73 -10.16
N GLN A 181 -21.34 -10.39 -11.42
CA GLN A 181 -22.26 -11.19 -12.26
C GLN A 181 -21.58 -12.41 -12.90
N ALA A 182 -20.26 -12.44 -12.89
CA ALA A 182 -19.44 -13.50 -13.49
C ALA A 182 -18.82 -14.45 -12.45
N VAL A 183 -19.28 -14.38 -11.17
CA VAL A 183 -18.67 -15.09 -10.04
C VAL A 183 -19.67 -16.05 -9.38
#